data_dc8923d3eae72a678aa5b3736f8ecaaa
#
_entry.id   dc8923d3eae72a678aa5b3736f8ecaaa
#
_cell.length_a   1.000
_cell.length_b   1.000
_cell.length_c   1.000
_cell.angle_alpha   90.00
_cell.angle_beta   90.00
_cell.angle_gamma   90.00
#
_symmetry.space_group_name_H-M   'P 1'
#
loop_
_entity.id
_entity.type
_entity.pdbx_description
1 polymer ?
#
loop_
_entity_poly.entity_id
_entity_poly.type
_entity_poly.pdbx_seq_one_letter_code
_entity_poly.pdbx_strand_id
1 'polypeptide(L)'
;MRKVILSLLLFTCLISFESLAQNIPSPKEHFGFNIGDNFMLANYTATEAYFKKLDQASDRAKLVSIGKTEEGRDQFMMIVTSPENHKNIEKYKSIAQKMARAEDMTDAEAKALAAQGKAVVWIDGGLHATEVVGAHQLIELAFQLNSRTDDETKMILDNVIILMVHANPDGQELVSDWYMRNADTAKRSTSYLPRMYEKYAGHDNNRDFYMLNLKETQNMGRQLFVEWIPQIMYNHHQTGPPGAVVAGPPFRDPFNYVYDPLVMTSLDAVGAAMINRLNAEGKPGFTQRAGSPYSTWYNGGLRTTTYFHNMVGLLTEIIGSPTPSNIPLVPSRLIPSSANPYPITPRRWFFRNSIDYSISINYAVLMYATRHRDELLYNIYKMGRNSIEKGKTDTWTQYPKRSDAITELYKKELPAKPASESTTPESWGRNTTMIPLKYYDSIFKNPVLRDARAYILPANQADFATATRFINALIRTGIIIHKANADFTHEGKSYPKGSYIVKTDQSFRPHILDMFEPQDHPNDFNTREARPFPLTMQLAGHWLIKWELILTEHLMM
;
A
#
# COMPACT_ATOMS: atom_id res chain seq x y z
N MET A 1 38.47 61.68 -17.58
CA MET A 1 37.61 60.85 -18.42
C MET A 1 37.72 59.31 -18.19
N ARG A 2 38.86 58.73 -17.75
CA ARG A 2 39.06 57.31 -17.49
C ARG A 2 38.34 56.75 -16.20
N LYS A 3 38.03 57.60 -15.22
CA LYS A 3 37.36 57.18 -13.96
C LYS A 3 35.84 57.14 -14.02
N VAL A 4 35.21 57.76 -15.03
CA VAL A 4 33.74 57.74 -15.21
C VAL A 4 33.29 56.51 -16.00
N ILE A 5 34.14 55.95 -16.87
CA ILE A 5 33.82 54.76 -17.66
C ILE A 5 33.85 53.48 -16.83
N LEU A 6 34.66 53.43 -15.75
CA LEU A 6 34.75 52.27 -14.87
C LEU A 6 33.53 52.15 -13.92
N SER A 7 32.87 53.26 -13.60
CA SER A 7 31.64 53.26 -12.77
C SER A 7 30.38 52.88 -13.55
N LEU A 8 30.36 53.04 -14.86
CA LEU A 8 29.20 52.62 -15.70
C LEU A 8 29.23 51.13 -16.04
N LEU A 9 30.39 50.48 -16.01
CA LEU A 9 30.52 49.03 -16.27
C LEU A 9 30.24 48.16 -15.03
N LEU A 10 30.25 48.72 -13.81
CA LEU A 10 29.85 48.02 -12.60
C LEU A 10 28.33 48.08 -12.32
N PHE A 11 27.58 48.95 -13.02
CA PHE A 11 26.13 49.11 -12.82
C PHE A 11 25.27 48.22 -13.74
N THR A 12 25.87 47.54 -14.71
CA THR A 12 25.17 46.69 -15.67
C THR A 12 25.18 45.20 -15.33
N CYS A 13 25.74 44.75 -14.18
CA CYS A 13 25.76 43.36 -13.76
C CYS A 13 24.81 43.01 -12.60
N LEU A 14 23.92 43.91 -12.22
CA LEU A 14 22.76 43.60 -11.35
C LEU A 14 21.50 43.43 -12.20
N ILE A 15 21.57 42.58 -13.21
CA ILE A 15 20.32 41.94 -13.71
C ILE A 15 19.93 40.94 -12.64
N SER A 16 19.11 41.38 -11.72
CA SER A 16 18.31 40.51 -10.88
C SER A 16 17.58 39.57 -11.83
N PHE A 17 17.98 38.32 -11.88
CA PHE A 17 17.07 37.27 -12.33
C PHE A 17 15.90 37.30 -11.34
N GLU A 18 14.92 38.17 -11.56
CA GLU A 18 13.60 37.92 -11.01
C GLU A 18 13.20 36.58 -11.57
N SER A 19 13.27 35.58 -10.72
CA SER A 19 12.60 34.32 -10.96
C SER A 19 11.13 34.70 -11.19
N LEU A 20 10.70 34.71 -12.44
CA LEU A 20 9.29 34.83 -12.77
C LEU A 20 8.58 33.77 -11.95
N ALA A 21 7.84 34.19 -10.94
CA ALA A 21 7.06 33.28 -10.13
C ALA A 21 6.18 32.47 -11.10
N GLN A 22 6.36 31.16 -11.13
CA GLN A 22 5.54 30.30 -11.98
C GLN A 22 4.06 30.51 -11.61
N ASN A 23 3.27 30.95 -12.57
CA ASN A 23 1.84 31.12 -12.36
C ASN A 23 1.15 29.75 -12.45
N ILE A 24 1.04 29.07 -11.31
CA ILE A 24 0.40 27.76 -11.21
C ILE A 24 -1.12 27.96 -11.23
N PRO A 25 -1.84 27.45 -12.25
CA PRO A 25 -3.27 27.62 -12.35
C PRO A 25 -3.99 26.94 -11.17
N SER A 26 -4.86 27.68 -10.49
CA SER A 26 -5.64 27.12 -9.38
C SER A 26 -6.75 26.19 -9.88
N PRO A 27 -7.21 25.23 -9.06
CA PRO A 27 -8.37 24.41 -9.39
C PRO A 27 -9.60 25.25 -9.73
N LYS A 28 -9.84 26.34 -9.01
CA LYS A 28 -10.98 27.24 -9.26
C LYS A 28 -10.94 27.88 -10.65
N GLU A 29 -9.76 28.30 -11.11
CA GLU A 29 -9.60 28.85 -12.47
C GLU A 29 -9.82 27.81 -13.56
N HIS A 30 -9.54 26.54 -13.27
CA HIS A 30 -9.68 25.46 -14.25
C HIS A 30 -11.08 24.85 -14.26
N PHE A 31 -11.61 24.48 -13.09
CA PHE A 31 -12.88 23.77 -12.96
C PHE A 31 -14.09 24.71 -12.80
N GLY A 32 -13.87 26.00 -12.49
CA GLY A 32 -14.93 26.96 -12.16
C GLY A 32 -15.42 26.88 -10.70
N PHE A 33 -14.86 25.96 -9.89
CA PHE A 33 -15.19 25.75 -8.48
C PHE A 33 -13.94 25.32 -7.70
N ASN A 34 -13.96 25.47 -6.36
CA ASN A 34 -12.87 24.95 -5.53
C ASN A 34 -13.06 23.46 -5.28
N ILE A 35 -11.97 22.72 -5.21
CA ILE A 35 -12.04 21.32 -4.82
C ILE A 35 -12.60 21.21 -3.40
N GLY A 36 -13.66 20.42 -3.25
CA GLY A 36 -14.40 20.31 -2.01
C GLY A 36 -15.60 21.25 -1.87
N ASP A 37 -15.91 22.09 -2.87
CA ASP A 37 -17.16 22.82 -2.90
C ASP A 37 -18.34 21.83 -2.90
N ASN A 38 -19.36 22.14 -2.11
CA ASN A 38 -20.53 21.27 -1.98
C ASN A 38 -21.23 21.09 -3.33
N PHE A 39 -21.71 19.90 -3.59
CA PHE A 39 -22.43 19.52 -4.80
C PHE A 39 -21.60 19.57 -6.09
N MET A 40 -20.29 19.74 -6.03
CA MET A 40 -19.42 19.83 -7.19
C MET A 40 -18.46 18.64 -7.26
N LEU A 41 -18.35 18.04 -8.46
CA LEU A 41 -17.40 16.98 -8.75
C LEU A 41 -16.71 17.27 -10.10
N ALA A 42 -15.40 17.01 -10.14
CA ALA A 42 -14.60 17.00 -11.37
C ALA A 42 -14.59 15.60 -11.97
N ASN A 43 -14.88 15.47 -13.26
CA ASN A 43 -14.69 14.21 -13.99
C ASN A 43 -13.22 14.00 -14.37
N TYR A 44 -12.90 12.80 -14.87
CA TYR A 44 -11.51 12.48 -15.22
C TYR A 44 -10.99 13.30 -16.40
N THR A 45 -11.80 13.55 -17.42
CA THR A 45 -11.41 14.35 -18.58
C THR A 45 -10.96 15.76 -18.17
N ALA A 46 -11.69 16.42 -17.27
CA ALA A 46 -11.29 17.72 -16.75
C ALA A 46 -10.05 17.62 -15.83
N THR A 47 -9.96 16.56 -15.05
CA THR A 47 -8.79 16.29 -14.17
C THR A 47 -7.52 16.05 -14.99
N GLU A 48 -7.59 15.24 -16.03
CA GLU A 48 -6.49 15.02 -16.98
C GLU A 48 -6.01 16.33 -17.61
N ALA A 49 -6.95 17.15 -18.09
CA ALA A 49 -6.64 18.45 -18.68
C ALA A 49 -5.97 19.39 -17.67
N TYR A 50 -6.40 19.36 -16.40
CA TYR A 50 -5.77 20.11 -15.32
C TYR A 50 -4.34 19.64 -15.04
N PHE A 51 -4.12 18.34 -14.95
CA PHE A 51 -2.79 17.77 -14.69
C PHE A 51 -1.82 18.08 -15.84
N LYS A 52 -2.29 18.07 -17.10
CA LYS A 52 -1.48 18.54 -18.24
C LYS A 52 -1.10 20.02 -18.14
N LYS A 53 -2.00 20.87 -17.61
CA LYS A 53 -1.66 22.27 -17.36
C LYS A 53 -0.64 22.42 -16.23
N LEU A 54 -0.72 21.63 -15.16
CA LEU A 54 0.28 21.62 -14.09
C LEU A 54 1.65 21.17 -14.58
N ASP A 55 1.72 20.11 -15.40
CA ASP A 55 2.97 19.63 -16.03
C ASP A 55 3.64 20.71 -16.89
N GLN A 56 2.84 21.54 -17.57
CA GLN A 56 3.34 22.63 -18.41
C GLN A 56 3.76 23.87 -17.59
N ALA A 57 3.06 24.14 -16.47
CA ALA A 57 3.23 25.36 -15.69
C ALA A 57 4.26 25.22 -14.57
N SER A 58 4.63 23.99 -14.15
CA SER A 58 5.49 23.73 -13.01
C SER A 58 6.69 22.87 -13.38
N ASP A 59 7.87 23.29 -12.93
CA ASP A 59 9.09 22.50 -13.00
C ASP A 59 9.19 21.41 -11.90
N ARG A 60 8.20 21.37 -10.99
CA ARG A 60 8.09 20.36 -9.93
C ARG A 60 7.26 19.15 -10.35
N ALA A 61 6.52 19.22 -11.44
CA ALA A 61 5.63 18.18 -11.90
C ALA A 61 6.08 17.58 -13.23
N LYS A 62 5.88 16.26 -13.38
CA LYS A 62 6.01 15.55 -14.64
C LYS A 62 4.87 14.54 -14.78
N LEU A 63 4.03 14.73 -15.80
CA LEU A 63 2.93 13.82 -16.08
C LEU A 63 3.38 12.73 -17.05
N VAL A 64 3.16 11.46 -16.68
CA VAL A 64 3.49 10.30 -17.51
C VAL A 64 2.29 9.37 -17.65
N SER A 65 2.05 8.84 -18.86
CA SER A 65 1.06 7.78 -19.04
C SER A 65 1.65 6.45 -18.57
N ILE A 66 0.94 5.74 -17.70
CA ILE A 66 1.32 4.41 -17.23
C ILE A 66 0.61 3.29 -17.98
N GLY A 67 -0.29 3.63 -18.88
CA GLY A 67 -1.01 2.72 -19.76
C GLY A 67 -2.43 3.20 -20.08
N LYS A 68 -3.16 2.36 -20.83
CA LYS A 68 -4.57 2.61 -21.16
C LYS A 68 -5.50 1.88 -20.19
N THR A 69 -6.63 2.52 -19.89
CA THR A 69 -7.75 1.91 -19.18
C THR A 69 -8.55 0.97 -20.08
N GLU A 70 -9.53 0.28 -19.53
CA GLU A 70 -10.42 -0.59 -20.30
C GLU A 70 -11.27 0.20 -21.32
N GLU A 71 -11.62 1.46 -21.03
CA GLU A 71 -12.33 2.33 -21.97
C GLU A 71 -11.40 3.15 -22.88
N GLY A 72 -10.09 2.90 -22.83
CA GLY A 72 -9.09 3.51 -23.71
C GLY A 72 -8.57 4.88 -23.29
N ARG A 73 -8.93 5.38 -22.09
CA ARG A 73 -8.34 6.61 -21.53
C ARG A 73 -6.89 6.38 -21.15
N ASP A 74 -6.08 7.43 -21.15
CA ASP A 74 -4.76 7.36 -20.52
C ASP A 74 -4.92 7.33 -18.99
N GLN A 75 -4.28 6.35 -18.36
CA GLN A 75 -4.10 6.38 -16.92
C GLN A 75 -2.79 7.09 -16.60
N PHE A 76 -2.87 8.19 -15.88
CA PHE A 76 -1.70 9.02 -15.60
C PHE A 76 -1.15 8.81 -14.20
N MET A 77 0.17 8.96 -14.12
CA MET A 77 0.93 9.17 -12.90
C MET A 77 1.63 10.53 -13.00
N MET A 78 1.39 11.40 -12.03
CA MET A 78 2.15 12.64 -11.90
C MET A 78 3.29 12.42 -10.92
N ILE A 79 4.52 12.62 -11.37
CA ILE A 79 5.73 12.59 -10.55
C ILE A 79 5.95 14.00 -10.04
N VAL A 80 5.92 14.20 -8.73
CA VAL A 80 6.13 15.51 -8.10
C VAL A 80 7.33 15.45 -7.18
N THR A 81 8.29 16.34 -7.41
CA THR A 81 9.53 16.48 -6.62
C THR A 81 10.20 17.83 -6.94
N SER A 82 11.35 18.13 -6.34
CA SER A 82 12.08 19.36 -6.70
C SER A 82 12.65 19.29 -8.13
N PRO A 83 12.84 20.43 -8.80
CA PRO A 83 13.42 20.48 -10.14
C PRO A 83 14.81 19.81 -10.23
N GLU A 84 15.59 19.88 -9.17
CA GLU A 84 16.90 19.21 -9.11
C GLU A 84 16.77 17.68 -9.04
N ASN A 85 15.75 17.19 -8.32
CA ASN A 85 15.47 15.76 -8.30
C ASN A 85 14.97 15.25 -9.65
N HIS A 86 14.19 16.04 -10.40
CA HIS A 86 13.76 15.69 -11.75
C HIS A 86 14.93 15.47 -12.71
N LYS A 87 15.99 16.28 -12.61
CA LYS A 87 17.21 16.09 -13.43
C LYS A 87 17.91 14.75 -13.16
N ASN A 88 17.72 14.20 -11.96
CA ASN A 88 18.37 12.97 -11.48
C ASN A 88 17.37 11.81 -11.29
N ILE A 89 16.17 11.88 -11.89
CA ILE A 89 15.06 10.99 -11.58
C ILE A 89 15.38 9.51 -11.81
N GLU A 90 16.06 9.19 -12.90
CA GLU A 90 16.47 7.82 -13.25
C GLU A 90 17.50 7.25 -12.25
N LYS A 91 18.40 8.10 -11.72
CA LYS A 91 19.32 7.71 -10.65
C LYS A 91 18.53 7.29 -9.40
N TYR A 92 17.57 8.10 -8.98
CA TYR A 92 16.80 7.82 -7.77
C TYR A 92 15.88 6.61 -7.94
N LYS A 93 15.28 6.45 -9.13
CA LYS A 93 14.51 5.26 -9.49
C LYS A 93 15.38 4.00 -9.42
N SER A 94 16.58 4.04 -10.00
CA SER A 94 17.54 2.92 -9.93
C SER A 94 17.95 2.60 -8.47
N ILE A 95 18.14 3.61 -7.62
CA ILE A 95 18.42 3.39 -6.20
C ILE A 95 17.26 2.69 -5.53
N ALA A 96 16.02 3.16 -5.71
CA ALA A 96 14.83 2.54 -5.13
C ALA A 96 14.70 1.06 -5.54
N GLN A 97 14.88 0.75 -6.82
CA GLN A 97 14.87 -0.63 -7.34
C GLN A 97 15.97 -1.50 -6.70
N LYS A 98 17.21 -1.03 -6.65
CA LYS A 98 18.33 -1.77 -6.05
C LYS A 98 18.08 -2.05 -4.56
N MET A 99 17.59 -1.06 -3.82
CA MET A 99 17.26 -1.21 -2.40
C MET A 99 16.14 -2.24 -2.21
N ALA A 100 15.07 -2.18 -3.00
CA ALA A 100 13.95 -3.11 -2.88
C ALA A 100 14.29 -4.54 -3.33
N ARG A 101 15.15 -4.72 -4.35
CA ARG A 101 15.62 -6.05 -4.79
C ARG A 101 16.62 -6.66 -3.82
N ALA A 102 17.41 -5.85 -3.13
CA ALA A 102 18.36 -6.27 -2.09
C ALA A 102 19.38 -7.34 -2.53
N GLU A 103 19.62 -7.47 -3.84
CA GLU A 103 20.54 -8.46 -4.42
C GLU A 103 21.98 -7.95 -4.33
N ASP A 104 22.93 -8.86 -4.17
CA ASP A 104 24.39 -8.66 -4.28
C ASP A 104 24.92 -7.38 -3.62
N MET A 105 24.44 -7.04 -2.43
CA MET A 105 24.79 -5.84 -1.69
C MET A 105 24.96 -6.13 -0.20
N THR A 106 26.00 -5.56 0.40
CA THR A 106 26.24 -5.59 1.85
C THR A 106 25.41 -4.52 2.59
N ASP A 107 25.23 -4.68 3.90
CA ASP A 107 24.58 -3.69 4.75
C ASP A 107 25.28 -2.32 4.70
N ALA A 108 26.60 -2.29 4.57
CA ALA A 108 27.39 -1.06 4.47
C ALA A 108 27.15 -0.34 3.14
N GLU A 109 27.14 -1.05 2.03
CA GLU A 109 26.84 -0.51 0.71
C GLU A 109 25.39 -0.02 0.64
N ALA A 110 24.45 -0.75 1.22
CA ALA A 110 23.04 -0.35 1.30
C ALA A 110 22.86 0.96 2.07
N LYS A 111 23.53 1.14 3.22
CA LYS A 111 23.50 2.39 3.97
C LYS A 111 24.08 3.55 3.17
N ALA A 112 25.21 3.33 2.50
CA ALA A 112 25.84 4.35 1.65
C ALA A 112 24.95 4.73 0.45
N LEU A 113 24.20 3.77 -0.10
CA LEU A 113 23.27 4.00 -1.20
C LEU A 113 22.00 4.70 -0.72
N ALA A 114 21.46 4.33 0.44
CA ALA A 114 20.29 4.97 1.07
C ALA A 114 20.54 6.47 1.30
N ALA A 115 21.72 6.84 1.80
CA ALA A 115 22.09 8.25 2.01
C ALA A 115 22.10 9.09 0.71
N GLN A 116 22.26 8.46 -0.46
CA GLN A 116 22.23 9.11 -1.77
C GLN A 116 20.84 9.12 -2.41
N GLY A 117 19.93 8.31 -1.90
CA GLY A 117 18.59 8.13 -2.44
C GLY A 117 17.61 9.22 -2.05
N LYS A 118 16.41 9.12 -2.59
CA LYS A 118 15.22 9.87 -2.16
C LYS A 118 14.14 8.85 -1.78
N ALA A 119 13.34 9.15 -0.76
CA ALA A 119 12.19 8.31 -0.46
C ALA A 119 11.17 8.40 -1.59
N VAL A 120 10.64 7.28 -2.03
CA VAL A 120 9.56 7.23 -3.02
C VAL A 120 8.27 6.96 -2.29
N VAL A 121 7.31 7.86 -2.45
CA VAL A 121 5.98 7.77 -1.82
C VAL A 121 4.91 7.77 -2.92
N TRP A 122 4.13 6.72 -2.96
CA TRP A 122 2.95 6.62 -3.80
C TRP A 122 1.73 7.15 -3.05
N ILE A 123 0.93 8.00 -3.71
CA ILE A 123 -0.36 8.47 -3.22
C ILE A 123 -1.37 8.30 -4.33
N ASP A 124 -2.41 7.53 -4.09
CA ASP A 124 -3.49 7.36 -5.06
C ASP A 124 -4.85 7.79 -4.52
N GLY A 125 -5.83 7.75 -5.41
CA GLY A 125 -7.21 8.01 -5.06
C GLY A 125 -8.16 7.58 -6.17
N GLY A 126 -9.42 7.34 -5.78
CA GLY A 126 -10.47 7.00 -6.72
C GLY A 126 -10.45 5.55 -7.17
N LEU A 127 -9.83 4.63 -6.44
CA LEU A 127 -9.85 3.20 -6.74
C LEU A 127 -11.30 2.69 -6.81
N HIS A 128 -12.08 2.92 -5.75
CA HIS A 128 -13.53 2.82 -5.79
C HIS A 128 -14.09 4.17 -6.23
N ALA A 129 -14.59 4.28 -7.45
CA ALA A 129 -14.91 5.56 -8.05
C ALA A 129 -16.05 6.33 -7.35
N THR A 130 -16.93 5.63 -6.63
CA THR A 130 -17.98 6.25 -5.79
C THR A 130 -17.42 6.91 -4.52
N GLU A 131 -16.16 6.64 -4.17
CA GLU A 131 -15.43 7.22 -3.05
C GLU A 131 -14.72 8.50 -3.52
N VAL A 132 -15.52 9.49 -3.86
CA VAL A 132 -15.10 10.68 -4.61
C VAL A 132 -14.07 11.56 -3.90
N VAL A 133 -13.93 11.49 -2.57
CA VAL A 133 -12.90 12.23 -1.82
C VAL A 133 -11.50 11.86 -2.31
N GLY A 134 -11.25 10.56 -2.56
CA GLY A 134 -9.93 10.07 -2.96
C GLY A 134 -9.42 10.70 -4.25
N ALA A 135 -10.24 10.78 -5.30
CA ALA A 135 -9.85 11.41 -6.56
C ALA A 135 -9.70 12.94 -6.42
N HIS A 136 -10.59 13.59 -5.65
CA HIS A 136 -10.56 15.04 -5.52
C HIS A 136 -9.41 15.55 -4.62
N GLN A 137 -9.03 14.82 -3.56
CA GLN A 137 -7.86 15.18 -2.77
C GLN A 137 -6.57 15.15 -3.57
N LEU A 138 -6.45 14.27 -4.60
CA LEU A 138 -5.29 14.28 -5.49
C LEU A 138 -5.18 15.58 -6.28
N ILE A 139 -6.29 16.13 -6.77
CA ILE A 139 -6.30 17.40 -7.50
C ILE A 139 -5.82 18.53 -6.59
N GLU A 140 -6.35 18.61 -5.37
CA GLU A 140 -5.95 19.62 -4.38
C GLU A 140 -4.49 19.45 -3.97
N LEU A 141 -4.04 18.22 -3.71
CA LEU A 141 -2.64 17.94 -3.34
C LEU A 141 -1.68 18.33 -4.47
N ALA A 142 -2.01 17.99 -5.72
CA ALA A 142 -1.21 18.36 -6.87
C ALA A 142 -1.05 19.88 -6.98
N PHE A 143 -2.13 20.64 -6.80
CA PHE A 143 -2.07 22.09 -6.77
C PHE A 143 -1.15 22.61 -5.65
N GLN A 144 -1.35 22.13 -4.41
CA GLN A 144 -0.57 22.61 -3.26
C GLN A 144 0.91 22.32 -3.39
N LEU A 145 1.31 21.12 -3.81
CA LEU A 145 2.72 20.76 -3.98
C LEU A 145 3.41 21.59 -5.07
N ASN A 146 2.68 22.01 -6.10
CA ASN A 146 3.24 22.81 -7.18
C ASN A 146 3.21 24.32 -6.92
N SER A 147 2.29 24.83 -6.10
CA SER A 147 2.11 26.26 -5.87
C SER A 147 2.70 26.77 -4.54
N ARG A 148 2.74 25.96 -3.49
CA ARG A 148 3.23 26.37 -2.18
C ARG A 148 4.75 26.56 -2.18
N THR A 149 5.20 27.58 -1.44
CA THR A 149 6.62 27.98 -1.34
C THR A 149 7.15 28.00 0.09
N ASP A 150 6.35 27.47 1.05
CA ASP A 150 6.74 27.35 2.44
C ASP A 150 7.83 26.28 2.65
N ASP A 151 8.51 26.36 3.79
CA ASP A 151 9.67 25.50 4.09
C ASP A 151 9.29 24.02 4.20
N GLU A 152 8.07 23.70 4.70
CA GLU A 152 7.60 22.32 4.78
C GLU A 152 7.49 21.71 3.38
N THR A 153 6.85 22.42 2.45
CA THR A 153 6.67 21.93 1.07
C THR A 153 8.02 21.79 0.35
N LYS A 154 8.93 22.74 0.51
CA LYS A 154 10.29 22.67 -0.07
C LYS A 154 11.06 21.48 0.48
N MET A 155 11.05 21.28 1.81
CA MET A 155 11.73 20.16 2.46
C MET A 155 11.20 18.81 1.96
N ILE A 156 9.90 18.68 1.76
CA ILE A 156 9.29 17.47 1.17
C ILE A 156 9.83 17.26 -0.24
N LEU A 157 9.71 18.24 -1.11
CA LEU A 157 10.12 18.13 -2.51
C LEU A 157 11.59 17.81 -2.69
N ASP A 158 12.47 18.31 -1.81
CA ASP A 158 13.90 18.04 -1.86
C ASP A 158 14.28 16.62 -1.44
N ASN A 159 13.45 15.94 -0.66
CA ASN A 159 13.76 14.64 -0.06
C ASN A 159 12.90 13.49 -0.55
N VAL A 160 11.76 13.76 -1.20
CA VAL A 160 10.77 12.78 -1.59
C VAL A 160 10.46 12.88 -3.08
N ILE A 161 10.31 11.73 -3.72
CA ILE A 161 9.70 11.59 -5.04
C ILE A 161 8.27 11.10 -4.81
N ILE A 162 7.28 11.90 -5.18
CA ILE A 162 5.88 11.64 -4.95
C ILE A 162 5.27 11.14 -6.25
N LEU A 163 4.69 9.93 -6.23
CA LEU A 163 4.00 9.31 -7.36
C LEU A 163 2.49 9.42 -7.11
N MET A 164 1.84 10.35 -7.79
CA MET A 164 0.40 10.61 -7.64
C MET A 164 -0.38 9.93 -8.75
N VAL A 165 -1.30 9.02 -8.42
CA VAL A 165 -1.99 8.17 -9.40
C VAL A 165 -3.51 8.22 -9.24
N HIS A 166 -4.21 8.43 -10.36
CA HIS A 166 -5.64 8.16 -10.44
C HIS A 166 -5.86 6.67 -10.70
N ALA A 167 -6.44 5.99 -9.71
CA ALA A 167 -6.52 4.53 -9.73
C ALA A 167 -7.60 4.00 -10.70
N ASN A 168 -8.70 4.75 -10.91
CA ASN A 168 -9.80 4.34 -11.80
C ASN A 168 -10.34 5.53 -12.62
N PRO A 169 -9.67 5.88 -13.72
CA PRO A 169 -10.10 6.98 -14.61
C PRO A 169 -11.51 6.83 -15.17
N ASP A 170 -11.86 5.64 -15.65
CA ASP A 170 -13.16 5.32 -16.25
C ASP A 170 -14.29 5.46 -15.23
N GLY A 171 -14.03 5.02 -14.00
CA GLY A 171 -14.97 5.15 -12.90
C GLY A 171 -15.16 6.59 -12.46
N GLN A 172 -14.09 7.40 -12.36
CA GLN A 172 -14.21 8.82 -12.00
C GLN A 172 -15.04 9.58 -13.04
N GLU A 173 -14.81 9.33 -14.34
CA GLU A 173 -15.62 9.92 -15.41
C GLU A 173 -17.10 9.57 -15.21
N LEU A 174 -17.41 8.28 -15.11
CA LEU A 174 -18.77 7.80 -14.95
C LEU A 174 -19.48 8.39 -13.74
N VAL A 175 -18.86 8.35 -12.57
CA VAL A 175 -19.50 8.75 -11.31
C VAL A 175 -19.70 10.25 -11.25
N SER A 176 -18.71 11.02 -11.69
CA SER A 176 -18.79 12.49 -11.65
C SER A 176 -19.81 13.02 -12.65
N ASP A 177 -19.84 12.52 -13.89
CA ASP A 177 -20.84 12.90 -14.89
C ASP A 177 -22.26 12.51 -14.45
N TRP A 178 -22.40 11.30 -13.88
CA TRP A 178 -23.70 10.86 -13.34
C TRP A 178 -24.20 11.76 -12.22
N TYR A 179 -23.33 12.15 -11.30
CA TYR A 179 -23.68 13.07 -10.23
C TYR A 179 -24.05 14.45 -10.78
N MET A 180 -23.23 15.00 -11.67
CA MET A 180 -23.38 16.35 -12.20
C MET A 180 -24.49 16.51 -13.26
N ARG A 181 -25.10 15.41 -13.75
CA ARG A 181 -26.14 15.44 -14.79
C ARG A 181 -27.39 16.25 -14.40
N ASN A 182 -27.65 16.42 -13.11
CA ASN A 182 -28.78 17.21 -12.62
C ASN A 182 -28.35 18.66 -12.33
N ALA A 183 -29.03 19.62 -12.95
CA ALA A 183 -28.84 21.04 -12.63
C ALA A 183 -29.30 21.33 -11.18
N ASP A 184 -30.41 20.71 -10.75
CA ASP A 184 -30.92 20.79 -9.39
C ASP A 184 -30.04 19.98 -8.44
N THR A 185 -29.34 20.68 -7.54
CA THR A 185 -28.40 20.07 -6.57
C THR A 185 -29.10 19.10 -5.60
N ALA A 186 -30.39 19.30 -5.32
CA ALA A 186 -31.17 18.41 -4.45
C ALA A 186 -31.38 17.02 -5.06
N LYS A 187 -31.26 16.89 -6.38
CA LYS A 187 -31.39 15.64 -7.13
C LYS A 187 -30.07 14.96 -7.44
N ARG A 188 -28.95 15.58 -7.09
CA ARG A 188 -27.61 14.99 -7.32
C ARG A 188 -27.37 13.83 -6.38
N SER A 189 -26.97 12.70 -6.93
CA SER A 189 -26.67 11.46 -6.18
C SER A 189 -25.66 10.61 -6.94
N THR A 190 -24.77 9.97 -6.22
CA THR A 190 -23.85 8.92 -6.71
C THR A 190 -24.51 7.55 -6.75
N SER A 191 -25.77 7.41 -6.30
CA SER A 191 -26.50 6.16 -6.30
C SER A 191 -27.09 5.84 -7.69
N TYR A 192 -27.41 4.57 -7.90
CA TYR A 192 -28.06 4.08 -9.13
C TYR A 192 -27.28 4.40 -10.40
N LEU A 193 -25.96 4.18 -10.36
CA LEU A 193 -25.12 4.26 -11.55
C LEU A 193 -25.64 3.31 -12.64
N PRO A 194 -25.56 3.69 -13.94
CA PRO A 194 -26.12 2.89 -15.05
C PRO A 194 -25.34 1.59 -15.28
N ARG A 195 -24.14 1.46 -14.77
CA ARG A 195 -23.27 0.28 -14.83
C ARG A 195 -22.25 0.29 -13.68
N MET A 196 -21.56 -0.82 -13.51
CA MET A 196 -20.42 -0.90 -12.58
C MET A 196 -19.26 -0.04 -13.08
N TYR A 197 -18.50 0.54 -12.17
CA TYR A 197 -17.30 1.33 -12.50
C TYR A 197 -16.06 0.45 -12.79
N GLU A 198 -16.09 -0.82 -12.43
CA GLU A 198 -15.14 -1.84 -12.90
C GLU A 198 -15.73 -2.54 -14.14
N LYS A 199 -15.61 -1.92 -15.28
CA LYS A 199 -16.18 -2.43 -16.51
C LYS A 199 -15.67 -3.84 -16.82
N TYR A 200 -16.59 -4.77 -17.09
CA TYR A 200 -16.35 -6.20 -17.36
C TYR A 200 -15.73 -7.03 -16.23
N ALA A 201 -15.44 -6.46 -15.06
CA ALA A 201 -14.99 -7.24 -13.93
C ALA A 201 -16.17 -7.72 -13.10
N GLY A 202 -16.15 -8.98 -12.70
CA GLY A 202 -17.12 -9.56 -11.78
C GLY A 202 -16.70 -9.47 -10.31
N HIS A 203 -15.69 -8.67 -9.99
CA HIS A 203 -15.13 -8.50 -8.65
C HIS A 203 -14.65 -7.08 -8.41
N ASP A 204 -14.49 -6.71 -7.14
CA ASP A 204 -13.93 -5.45 -6.68
C ASP A 204 -12.48 -5.27 -7.19
N ASN A 205 -12.15 -4.13 -7.78
CA ASN A 205 -10.80 -3.81 -8.26
C ASN A 205 -9.74 -3.80 -7.13
N ASN A 206 -10.16 -3.52 -5.88
CA ASN A 206 -9.30 -3.65 -4.69
C ASN A 206 -9.18 -5.11 -4.19
N ARG A 207 -9.41 -6.10 -5.07
CA ARG A 207 -9.17 -7.53 -4.86
C ARG A 207 -8.32 -8.13 -5.99
N ASP A 208 -7.76 -7.28 -6.85
CA ASP A 208 -7.11 -7.70 -8.10
C ASP A 208 -5.57 -7.59 -8.05
N PHE A 209 -4.97 -6.99 -7.01
CA PHE A 209 -3.53 -6.64 -7.04
C PHE A 209 -2.56 -7.82 -6.96
N TYR A 210 -3.00 -9.00 -6.56
CA TYR A 210 -2.20 -10.24 -6.65
C TYR A 210 -2.33 -10.95 -8.01
N MET A 211 -3.43 -10.67 -8.74
CA MET A 211 -3.73 -11.28 -10.06
C MET A 211 -3.41 -10.36 -11.23
N LEU A 212 -3.67 -9.06 -11.06
CA LEU A 212 -3.52 -8.04 -12.09
C LEU A 212 -4.29 -8.40 -13.39
N ASN A 213 -5.59 -8.66 -13.26
CA ASN A 213 -6.46 -9.00 -14.40
C ASN A 213 -6.98 -7.75 -15.11
N LEU A 214 -7.27 -6.66 -14.37
CA LEU A 214 -7.76 -5.41 -14.92
C LEU A 214 -6.61 -4.61 -15.53
N LYS A 215 -6.88 -3.85 -16.58
CA LYS A 215 -5.85 -2.99 -17.20
C LYS A 215 -5.31 -1.95 -16.24
N GLU A 216 -6.19 -1.32 -15.48
CA GLU A 216 -5.83 -0.30 -14.49
C GLU A 216 -4.92 -0.87 -13.40
N THR A 217 -5.23 -2.07 -12.89
CA THR A 217 -4.40 -2.72 -11.88
C THR A 217 -3.07 -3.23 -12.45
N GLN A 218 -3.03 -3.66 -13.72
CA GLN A 218 -1.79 -3.98 -14.43
C GLN A 218 -0.88 -2.77 -14.57
N ASN A 219 -1.44 -1.63 -14.97
CA ASN A 219 -0.71 -0.38 -15.11
C ASN A 219 -0.10 0.06 -13.76
N MET A 220 -0.90 0.04 -12.70
CA MET A 220 -0.46 0.39 -11.34
C MET A 220 0.54 -0.64 -10.79
N GLY A 221 0.24 -1.93 -10.93
CA GLY A 221 1.09 -3.03 -10.45
C GLY A 221 2.48 -3.01 -11.08
N ARG A 222 2.58 -2.67 -12.37
CA ARG A 222 3.88 -2.48 -13.03
C ARG A 222 4.71 -1.39 -12.34
N GLN A 223 4.10 -0.25 -12.00
CA GLN A 223 4.80 0.83 -11.32
C GLN A 223 5.20 0.43 -9.88
N LEU A 224 4.26 -0.21 -9.15
CA LEU A 224 4.44 -0.57 -7.75
C LEU A 224 5.45 -1.71 -7.54
N PHE A 225 5.40 -2.76 -8.36
CA PHE A 225 6.15 -4.00 -8.08
C PHE A 225 7.39 -4.20 -8.97
N VAL A 226 7.52 -3.40 -10.04
CA VAL A 226 8.62 -3.57 -11.00
C VAL A 226 9.43 -2.29 -11.19
N GLU A 227 8.74 -1.15 -11.46
CA GLU A 227 9.40 0.06 -11.92
C GLU A 227 9.90 0.97 -10.80
N TRP A 228 9.06 1.28 -9.78
CA TRP A 228 9.41 2.22 -8.73
C TRP A 228 9.64 1.58 -7.37
N ILE A 229 8.82 0.62 -7.00
CA ILE A 229 8.85 -0.11 -5.73
C ILE A 229 8.97 0.86 -4.56
N PRO A 230 7.94 1.70 -4.32
CA PRO A 230 8.00 2.78 -3.34
C PRO A 230 8.16 2.26 -1.90
N GLN A 231 8.80 3.03 -1.03
CA GLN A 231 8.92 2.69 0.38
C GLN A 231 7.58 2.82 1.11
N ILE A 232 6.77 3.80 0.71
CA ILE A 232 5.42 4.00 1.25
C ILE A 232 4.42 4.03 0.09
N MET A 233 3.35 3.25 0.22
CA MET A 233 2.17 3.32 -0.65
C MET A 233 0.97 3.76 0.17
N TYR A 234 0.30 4.84 -0.24
CA TYR A 234 -0.84 5.39 0.45
C TYR A 234 -2.08 5.41 -0.44
N ASN A 235 -3.06 4.57 -0.08
CA ASN A 235 -4.33 4.39 -0.76
C ASN A 235 -5.45 5.12 -0.02
N HIS A 236 -6.16 6.01 -0.72
CA HIS A 236 -7.28 6.76 -0.17
C HIS A 236 -8.61 6.09 -0.48
N HIS A 237 -9.37 5.79 0.59
CA HIS A 237 -10.74 5.30 0.54
C HIS A 237 -11.72 6.20 1.28
N GLN A 238 -13.00 5.98 1.02
CA GLN A 238 -14.08 6.75 1.63
C GLN A 238 -15.21 5.81 2.06
N THR A 239 -15.32 5.61 3.32
CA THR A 239 -16.47 5.16 4.11
C THR A 239 -16.00 5.08 5.56
N GLY A 240 -15.76 6.23 6.18
CA GLY A 240 -15.31 6.31 7.56
C GLY A 240 -16.32 5.71 8.55
N PRO A 241 -15.85 5.28 9.72
CA PRO A 241 -16.73 4.66 10.71
C PRO A 241 -17.71 5.71 11.28
N PRO A 242 -18.99 5.33 11.51
CA PRO A 242 -19.98 6.23 12.09
C PRO A 242 -19.49 6.87 13.40
N GLY A 243 -19.69 8.19 13.57
CA GLY A 243 -19.24 8.94 14.75
C GLY A 243 -17.73 9.19 14.84
N ALA A 244 -17.01 9.00 13.73
CA ALA A 244 -15.62 9.39 13.55
C ALA A 244 -15.45 10.09 12.18
N VAL A 245 -14.23 10.50 11.84
CA VAL A 245 -13.94 11.16 10.56
C VAL A 245 -13.07 10.27 9.67
N VAL A 246 -12.00 9.73 10.22
CA VAL A 246 -11.03 8.92 9.49
C VAL A 246 -10.71 7.67 10.28
N ALA A 247 -10.68 6.53 9.61
CA ALA A 247 -10.02 5.34 10.09
C ALA A 247 -8.72 5.11 9.33
N GLY A 248 -7.65 4.78 10.04
CA GLY A 248 -6.34 4.55 9.45
C GLY A 248 -5.44 3.70 10.34
N PRO A 249 -4.15 3.57 9.99
CA PRO A 249 -3.21 2.76 10.75
C PRO A 249 -2.92 3.36 12.13
N PRO A 250 -2.46 2.54 13.08
CA PRO A 250 -2.34 1.08 13.06
C PRO A 250 -3.68 0.35 12.95
N PHE A 251 -3.67 -0.78 12.22
CA PHE A 251 -4.86 -1.61 12.07
C PHE A 251 -4.93 -2.70 13.15
N ARG A 252 -6.01 -3.51 13.13
CA ARG A 252 -6.19 -4.63 14.05
C ARG A 252 -5.38 -5.87 13.63
N ASP A 253 -5.11 -6.74 14.61
CA ASP A 253 -4.68 -8.12 14.34
C ASP A 253 -5.83 -8.96 13.73
N PRO A 254 -5.51 -10.09 13.07
CA PRO A 254 -4.18 -10.58 12.79
C PRO A 254 -3.55 -9.94 11.53
N PHE A 255 -2.21 -9.86 11.50
CA PHE A 255 -1.46 -9.67 10.27
C PHE A 255 -0.91 -11.00 9.76
N ASN A 256 -0.55 -11.06 8.47
CA ASN A 256 -0.05 -12.30 7.88
C ASN A 256 1.36 -12.62 8.40
N TYR A 257 1.59 -13.87 8.81
CA TYR A 257 2.82 -14.31 9.49
C TYR A 257 4.05 -14.38 8.58
N VAL A 258 3.90 -14.23 7.27
CA VAL A 258 5.02 -14.22 6.32
C VAL A 258 5.71 -12.85 6.21
N TYR A 259 5.11 -11.79 6.75
CA TYR A 259 5.70 -10.45 6.71
C TYR A 259 6.98 -10.35 7.50
N ASP A 260 7.89 -9.48 7.03
CA ASP A 260 8.98 -9.03 7.87
C ASP A 260 8.43 -8.12 8.99
N PRO A 261 8.92 -8.24 10.23
CA PRO A 261 8.45 -7.40 11.35
C PRO A 261 8.55 -5.89 11.09
N LEU A 262 9.53 -5.45 10.28
CA LEU A 262 9.70 -4.04 9.92
C LEU A 262 8.51 -3.47 9.13
N VAL A 263 7.74 -4.29 8.42
CA VAL A 263 6.51 -3.84 7.75
C VAL A 263 5.52 -3.29 8.78
N MET A 264 5.25 -4.05 9.83
CA MET A 264 4.24 -3.69 10.84
C MET A 264 4.70 -2.54 11.73
N THR A 265 5.96 -2.56 12.17
CA THR A 265 6.49 -1.48 13.02
C THR A 265 6.60 -0.15 12.26
N SER A 266 6.96 -0.18 10.98
CA SER A 266 6.97 1.02 10.13
C SER A 266 5.55 1.54 9.86
N LEU A 267 4.58 0.65 9.66
CA LEU A 267 3.17 1.00 9.52
C LEU A 267 2.65 1.74 10.77
N ASP A 268 2.96 1.23 11.95
CA ASP A 268 2.59 1.85 13.23
C ASP A 268 3.21 3.24 13.39
N ALA A 269 4.49 3.39 13.03
CA ALA A 269 5.20 4.66 13.12
C ALA A 269 4.61 5.74 12.21
N VAL A 270 4.30 5.39 10.94
CA VAL A 270 3.64 6.33 10.02
C VAL A 270 2.23 6.66 10.51
N GLY A 271 1.47 5.67 11.00
CA GLY A 271 0.15 5.88 11.58
C GLY A 271 0.17 6.87 12.76
N ALA A 272 1.15 6.74 13.65
CA ALA A 272 1.34 7.68 14.75
C ALA A 272 1.65 9.11 14.26
N ALA A 273 2.43 9.28 13.19
CA ALA A 273 2.70 10.59 12.60
C ALA A 273 1.43 11.23 12.00
N MET A 274 0.58 10.44 11.35
CA MET A 274 -0.71 10.90 10.80
C MET A 274 -1.63 11.43 11.91
N ILE A 275 -1.80 10.67 12.99
CA ILE A 275 -2.64 11.05 14.14
C ILE A 275 -2.08 12.28 14.84
N ASN A 276 -0.77 12.32 15.07
CA ASN A 276 -0.10 13.47 15.69
C ASN A 276 -0.35 14.77 14.93
N ARG A 277 -0.26 14.73 13.61
CA ARG A 277 -0.50 15.91 12.76
C ARG A 277 -1.93 16.42 12.93
N LEU A 278 -2.92 15.54 12.82
CA LEU A 278 -4.31 15.94 12.98
C LEU A 278 -4.60 16.50 14.38
N ASN A 279 -4.06 15.87 15.42
CA ASN A 279 -4.24 16.33 16.79
C ASN A 279 -3.60 17.71 17.02
N ALA A 280 -2.40 17.95 16.47
CA ALA A 280 -1.71 19.24 16.54
C ALA A 280 -2.44 20.34 15.77
N GLU A 281 -3.13 20.00 14.68
CA GLU A 281 -3.97 20.91 13.90
C GLU A 281 -5.39 21.09 14.49
N GLY A 282 -5.72 20.47 15.62
CA GLY A 282 -7.05 20.52 16.22
C GLY A 282 -8.13 19.81 15.40
N LYS A 283 -7.77 18.78 14.64
CA LYS A 283 -8.65 17.99 13.76
C LYS A 283 -9.03 16.65 14.41
N PRO A 284 -10.15 16.57 15.16
CA PRO A 284 -10.57 15.37 15.88
C PRO A 284 -11.14 14.28 14.97
N GLY A 285 -11.29 13.06 15.49
CA GLY A 285 -12.07 11.98 14.87
C GLY A 285 -11.25 10.96 14.08
N PHE A 286 -9.93 10.86 14.30
CA PHE A 286 -9.14 9.78 13.72
C PHE A 286 -9.24 8.53 14.61
N THR A 287 -9.55 7.37 14.00
CA THR A 287 -9.60 6.06 14.67
C THR A 287 -8.51 5.12 14.16
N GLN A 288 -8.00 4.29 15.06
CA GLN A 288 -6.94 3.31 14.82
C GLN A 288 -7.23 1.98 15.54
N ARG A 289 -6.44 0.94 15.30
CA ARG A 289 -6.53 -0.36 15.98
C ARG A 289 -7.96 -0.93 15.95
N ALA A 290 -8.57 -1.22 17.09
CA ALA A 290 -9.96 -1.68 17.17
C ALA A 290 -10.97 -0.71 16.56
N GLY A 291 -10.65 0.58 16.47
CA GLY A 291 -11.46 1.59 15.76
C GLY A 291 -11.31 1.56 14.24
N SER A 292 -10.32 0.84 13.72
CA SER A 292 -9.99 0.66 12.30
C SER A 292 -9.87 -0.83 11.97
N PRO A 293 -11.00 -1.56 11.86
CA PRO A 293 -11.02 -3.03 11.83
C PRO A 293 -10.67 -3.63 10.47
N TYR A 294 -9.83 -2.96 9.70
CA TYR A 294 -9.42 -3.42 8.36
C TYR A 294 -8.36 -4.51 8.47
N SER A 295 -8.55 -5.60 7.71
CA SER A 295 -7.64 -6.74 7.70
C SER A 295 -6.27 -6.36 7.14
N THR A 296 -5.21 -6.88 7.76
CA THR A 296 -3.82 -6.83 7.28
C THR A 296 -3.34 -8.20 6.76
N TRP A 297 -4.26 -9.11 6.52
CA TRP A 297 -3.95 -10.50 6.12
C TRP A 297 -3.95 -10.74 4.61
N TYR A 298 -4.98 -10.26 3.93
CA TYR A 298 -5.29 -10.66 2.56
C TYR A 298 -4.33 -10.07 1.51
N ASN A 299 -3.76 -10.93 0.67
CA ASN A 299 -2.89 -10.53 -0.44
C ASN A 299 -3.71 -10.28 -1.71
N GLY A 300 -4.23 -9.11 -1.92
CA GLY A 300 -5.03 -8.80 -3.12
C GLY A 300 -5.63 -7.40 -3.10
N GLY A 301 -5.73 -6.80 -1.91
CA GLY A 301 -6.01 -5.37 -1.80
C GLY A 301 -4.76 -4.56 -2.17
N LEU A 302 -4.93 -3.40 -2.79
CA LEU A 302 -3.83 -2.52 -3.16
C LEU A 302 -2.85 -2.29 -2.00
N ARG A 303 -3.37 -1.92 -0.84
CA ARG A 303 -2.57 -1.72 0.37
C ARG A 303 -1.85 -2.98 0.83
N THR A 304 -2.58 -4.10 0.93
CA THR A 304 -2.05 -5.31 1.57
C THR A 304 -1.07 -6.07 0.69
N THR A 305 -1.26 -6.08 -0.62
CA THR A 305 -0.29 -6.68 -1.55
C THR A 305 1.09 -6.02 -1.43
N THR A 306 1.15 -4.74 -1.08
CA THR A 306 2.44 -4.05 -0.87
C THR A 306 3.21 -4.56 0.35
N TYR A 307 2.56 -5.07 1.40
CA TYR A 307 3.24 -5.70 2.54
C TYR A 307 4.04 -6.93 2.14
N PHE A 308 3.49 -7.73 1.22
CA PHE A 308 4.17 -8.90 0.67
C PHE A 308 5.36 -8.55 -0.24
N HIS A 309 5.50 -7.25 -0.56
CA HIS A 309 6.60 -6.68 -1.33
C HIS A 309 7.49 -5.74 -0.51
N ASN A 310 7.48 -5.89 0.83
CA ASN A 310 8.30 -5.13 1.77
C ASN A 310 8.06 -3.59 1.74
N MET A 311 6.89 -3.14 1.35
CA MET A 311 6.49 -1.74 1.36
C MET A 311 5.57 -1.44 2.54
N VAL A 312 5.57 -0.19 3.01
CA VAL A 312 4.63 0.30 4.03
C VAL A 312 3.33 0.72 3.35
N GLY A 313 2.33 -0.17 3.34
CA GLY A 313 1.03 0.09 2.74
C GLY A 313 0.07 0.80 3.70
N LEU A 314 -0.37 2.00 3.34
CA LEU A 314 -1.33 2.77 4.12
C LEU A 314 -2.71 2.74 3.47
N LEU A 315 -3.73 2.78 4.29
CA LEU A 315 -5.12 2.99 3.92
C LEU A 315 -5.72 4.02 4.87
N THR A 316 -6.50 4.93 4.36
CA THR A 316 -7.45 5.70 5.17
C THR A 316 -8.85 5.56 4.60
N GLU A 317 -9.82 5.38 5.49
CA GLU A 317 -11.24 5.48 5.20
C GLU A 317 -11.78 6.77 5.80
N ILE A 318 -12.09 7.75 4.96
CA ILE A 318 -12.59 9.04 5.40
C ILE A 318 -14.10 9.16 5.15
N ILE A 319 -14.81 9.86 6.06
CA ILE A 319 -16.20 10.24 5.77
C ILE A 319 -16.22 11.38 4.74
N GLY A 320 -17.35 11.58 4.09
CA GLY A 320 -17.58 12.71 3.22
C GLY A 320 -18.46 12.38 2.03
N SER A 321 -18.98 13.44 1.45
CA SER A 321 -19.81 13.38 0.25
C SER A 321 -19.83 14.79 -0.34
N PRO A 322 -19.97 14.94 -1.66
CA PRO A 322 -20.23 16.25 -2.25
C PRO A 322 -21.56 16.84 -1.75
N THR A 323 -22.48 15.99 -1.27
CA THR A 323 -23.69 16.44 -0.57
C THR A 323 -23.44 16.51 0.93
N PRO A 324 -23.56 17.69 1.58
CA PRO A 324 -23.30 17.84 3.00
C PRO A 324 -24.17 16.93 3.87
N SER A 325 -23.57 16.27 4.86
CA SER A 325 -24.23 15.35 5.78
C SER A 325 -23.90 15.67 7.24
N ASN A 326 -24.54 15.00 8.19
CA ASN A 326 -24.19 15.13 9.61
C ASN A 326 -23.31 13.96 10.04
N ILE A 327 -22.31 14.23 10.86
CA ILE A 327 -21.64 13.17 11.62
C ILE A 327 -22.65 12.64 12.64
N PRO A 328 -22.98 11.33 12.61
CA PRO A 328 -23.98 10.76 13.51
C PRO A 328 -23.47 10.71 14.95
N LEU A 329 -24.39 10.82 15.91
CA LEU A 329 -24.12 10.59 17.31
C LEU A 329 -23.91 9.09 17.59
N VAL A 330 -22.71 8.73 17.99
CA VAL A 330 -22.36 7.39 18.47
C VAL A 330 -21.76 7.53 19.87
N PRO A 331 -22.53 7.32 20.95
CA PRO A 331 -22.12 7.63 22.33
C PRO A 331 -20.79 6.99 22.73
N SER A 332 -20.55 5.72 22.37
CA SER A 332 -19.30 5.01 22.67
C SER A 332 -18.07 5.64 22.02
N ARG A 333 -18.23 6.40 20.95
CA ARG A 333 -17.13 7.10 20.24
C ARG A 333 -16.84 8.51 20.76
N LEU A 334 -17.63 9.00 21.73
CA LEU A 334 -17.36 10.26 22.41
C LEU A 334 -16.33 10.14 23.53
N ILE A 335 -16.01 8.90 23.93
CA ILE A 335 -15.07 8.64 25.02
C ILE A 335 -13.67 8.48 24.43
N PRO A 336 -12.67 9.29 24.87
CA PRO A 336 -11.28 9.11 24.44
C PRO A 336 -10.74 7.74 24.80
N SER A 337 -10.01 7.13 23.88
CA SER A 337 -9.37 5.84 24.07
C SER A 337 -8.10 5.74 23.20
N SER A 338 -7.29 4.70 23.38
CA SER A 338 -6.14 4.45 22.50
C SER A 338 -6.55 4.21 21.04
N ALA A 339 -7.78 3.79 20.80
CA ALA A 339 -8.34 3.62 19.43
C ALA A 339 -8.93 4.92 18.86
N ASN A 340 -9.30 5.89 19.69
CA ASN A 340 -9.86 7.18 19.31
C ASN A 340 -9.40 8.25 20.32
N PRO A 341 -8.16 8.74 20.23
CA PRO A 341 -7.60 9.60 21.27
C PRO A 341 -8.21 11.01 21.30
N TYR A 342 -8.76 11.49 20.20
CA TYR A 342 -9.40 12.81 20.11
C TYR A 342 -10.76 12.67 19.41
N PRO A 343 -11.84 12.34 20.17
CA PRO A 343 -13.18 12.17 19.63
C PRO A 343 -13.74 13.45 19.00
N ILE A 344 -14.55 13.26 17.94
CA ILE A 344 -15.30 14.35 17.34
C ILE A 344 -16.72 14.42 17.89
N THR A 345 -17.22 15.63 18.13
CA THR A 345 -18.63 15.85 18.46
C THR A 345 -19.50 15.86 17.19
N PRO A 346 -20.77 15.40 17.26
CA PRO A 346 -21.70 15.48 16.14
C PRO A 346 -21.82 16.89 15.59
N ARG A 347 -21.67 17.02 14.28
CA ARG A 347 -21.81 18.33 13.60
C ARG A 347 -22.08 18.15 12.11
N ARG A 348 -22.47 19.23 11.45
CA ARG A 348 -22.57 19.28 9.99
C ARG A 348 -21.19 19.08 9.37
N TRP A 349 -21.11 18.23 8.37
CA TRP A 349 -19.89 17.90 7.64
C TRP A 349 -20.03 18.28 6.17
N PHE A 350 -19.02 18.96 5.65
CA PHE A 350 -18.97 19.46 4.29
C PHE A 350 -17.88 18.75 3.50
N PHE A 351 -18.00 18.70 2.20
CA PHE A 351 -17.03 18.02 1.33
C PHE A 351 -15.61 18.57 1.51
N ARG A 352 -15.48 19.90 1.64
CA ARG A 352 -14.18 20.55 1.90
C ARG A 352 -13.51 20.05 3.18
N ASN A 353 -14.23 19.73 4.21
CA ASN A 353 -13.64 19.20 5.45
C ASN A 353 -12.89 17.88 5.19
N SER A 354 -13.46 16.99 4.36
CA SER A 354 -12.79 15.72 3.99
C SER A 354 -11.52 15.97 3.19
N ILE A 355 -11.56 16.92 2.25
CA ILE A 355 -10.36 17.32 1.49
C ILE A 355 -9.28 17.87 2.43
N ASP A 356 -9.61 18.78 3.35
CA ASP A 356 -8.66 19.39 4.28
C ASP A 356 -8.02 18.37 5.24
N TYR A 357 -8.77 17.36 5.68
CA TYR A 357 -8.23 16.26 6.48
C TYR A 357 -7.28 15.40 5.66
N SER A 358 -7.68 15.03 4.44
CA SER A 358 -6.83 14.24 3.53
C SER A 358 -5.51 14.94 3.23
N ILE A 359 -5.55 16.25 2.97
CA ILE A 359 -4.32 17.05 2.74
C ILE A 359 -3.42 17.04 3.97
N SER A 360 -3.96 17.26 5.18
CA SER A 360 -3.16 17.20 6.41
C SER A 360 -2.48 15.85 6.60
N ILE A 361 -3.20 14.77 6.34
CA ILE A 361 -2.65 13.41 6.45
C ILE A 361 -1.60 13.16 5.38
N ASN A 362 -1.81 13.60 4.13
CA ASN A 362 -0.80 13.50 3.07
C ASN A 362 0.50 14.21 3.47
N TYR A 363 0.41 15.43 3.98
CA TYR A 363 1.58 16.15 4.48
C TYR A 363 2.25 15.44 5.67
N ALA A 364 1.47 14.79 6.55
CA ALA A 364 2.04 13.98 7.62
C ALA A 364 2.88 12.81 7.10
N VAL A 365 2.36 12.07 6.12
CA VAL A 365 3.06 10.94 5.47
C VAL A 365 4.31 11.42 4.74
N LEU A 366 4.20 12.51 3.97
CA LEU A 366 5.32 13.09 3.22
C LEU A 366 6.42 13.64 4.14
N MET A 367 6.05 14.30 5.24
CA MET A 367 7.01 14.77 6.25
C MET A 367 7.66 13.62 7.01
N TYR A 368 6.93 12.54 7.29
CA TYR A 368 7.52 11.33 7.84
C TYR A 368 8.57 10.76 6.89
N ALA A 369 8.22 10.61 5.61
CA ALA A 369 9.14 10.13 4.58
C ALA A 369 10.38 11.04 4.43
N THR A 370 10.20 12.36 4.55
CA THR A 370 11.28 13.34 4.52
C THR A 370 12.29 13.14 5.66
N ARG A 371 11.78 12.98 6.88
CA ARG A 371 12.63 12.86 8.10
C ARG A 371 13.28 11.49 8.23
N HIS A 372 12.66 10.45 7.71
CA HIS A 372 13.11 9.06 7.80
C HIS A 372 13.56 8.48 6.45
N ARG A 373 13.96 9.35 5.51
CA ARG A 373 14.32 8.97 4.13
C ARG A 373 15.32 7.82 4.06
N ASP A 374 16.44 7.96 4.75
CA ASP A 374 17.54 6.99 4.72
C ASP A 374 17.13 5.68 5.42
N GLU A 375 16.36 5.78 6.50
CA GLU A 375 15.81 4.65 7.23
C GLU A 375 14.82 3.85 6.37
N LEU A 376 13.88 4.52 5.70
CA LEU A 376 12.90 3.87 4.82
C LEU A 376 13.58 3.12 3.66
N LEU A 377 14.58 3.74 3.04
CA LEU A 377 15.38 3.10 1.99
C LEU A 377 16.17 1.90 2.53
N TYR A 378 16.79 2.04 3.71
CA TYR A 378 17.51 0.93 4.33
C TYR A 378 16.58 -0.19 4.78
N ASN A 379 15.39 0.13 5.32
CA ASN A 379 14.44 -0.87 5.81
C ASN A 379 13.88 -1.74 4.68
N ILE A 380 13.54 -1.19 3.51
CA ILE A 380 13.08 -2.02 2.38
C ILE A 380 14.18 -2.98 1.91
N TYR A 381 15.45 -2.51 1.89
CA TYR A 381 16.60 -3.37 1.64
C TYR A 381 16.72 -4.48 2.70
N LYS A 382 16.63 -4.12 4.00
CA LYS A 382 16.80 -5.08 5.09
C LYS A 382 15.74 -6.18 5.07
N MET A 383 14.50 -5.81 4.81
CA MET A 383 13.39 -6.77 4.63
C MET A 383 13.64 -7.70 3.45
N GLY A 384 14.13 -7.17 2.33
CA GLY A 384 14.50 -7.95 1.15
C GLY A 384 15.66 -8.91 1.45
N ARG A 385 16.73 -8.47 2.13
CA ARG A 385 17.84 -9.34 2.57
C ARG A 385 17.39 -10.44 3.51
N ASN A 386 16.56 -10.11 4.50
CA ASN A 386 15.99 -11.11 5.40
C ASN A 386 15.19 -12.18 4.63
N SER A 387 14.42 -11.77 3.63
CA SER A 387 13.67 -12.69 2.74
C SER A 387 14.59 -13.60 1.93
N ILE A 388 15.63 -13.05 1.31
CA ILE A 388 16.63 -13.81 0.53
C ILE A 388 17.33 -14.83 1.43
N GLU A 389 17.79 -14.43 2.61
CA GLU A 389 18.47 -15.34 3.54
C GLU A 389 17.56 -16.46 4.05
N LYS A 390 16.30 -16.14 4.37
CA LYS A 390 15.28 -17.17 4.72
C LYS A 390 15.03 -18.15 3.57
N GLY A 391 15.12 -17.72 2.32
CA GLY A 391 14.99 -18.59 1.15
C GLY A 391 16.21 -19.49 0.90
N LYS A 392 17.40 -19.10 1.40
CA LYS A 392 18.66 -19.87 1.26
C LYS A 392 18.91 -20.85 2.38
N THR A 393 18.29 -20.65 3.54
CA THR A 393 18.53 -21.44 4.76
C THR A 393 17.28 -22.21 5.18
N ASP A 394 17.43 -23.18 6.07
CA ASP A 394 16.30 -23.86 6.66
C ASP A 394 15.57 -22.92 7.62
N THR A 395 14.30 -22.67 7.33
CA THR A 395 13.42 -21.80 8.13
C THR A 395 12.06 -22.46 8.32
N TRP A 396 11.36 -22.02 9.36
CA TRP A 396 10.02 -22.50 9.71
C TRP A 396 9.15 -21.29 10.06
N THR A 397 8.24 -20.91 9.18
CA THR A 397 7.28 -19.85 9.46
C THR A 397 6.39 -20.23 10.65
N GLN A 398 6.20 -19.28 11.58
CA GLN A 398 5.44 -19.50 12.81
C GLN A 398 3.94 -19.34 12.55
N TYR A 399 3.25 -20.44 12.27
CA TYR A 399 1.81 -20.48 12.10
C TYR A 399 1.10 -20.96 13.37
N PRO A 400 -0.17 -20.61 13.61
CA PRO A 400 -0.97 -21.10 14.74
C PRO A 400 -0.94 -22.61 14.89
N LYS A 401 -1.15 -23.37 13.83
CA LYS A 401 -1.07 -24.86 13.85
C LYS A 401 0.24 -25.40 14.37
N ARG A 402 1.38 -24.75 14.06
CA ARG A 402 2.69 -25.16 14.56
C ARG A 402 2.82 -24.91 16.05
N SER A 403 2.28 -23.78 16.54
CA SER A 403 2.23 -23.49 17.99
C SER A 403 1.31 -24.46 18.73
N ASP A 404 0.14 -24.74 18.15
CA ASP A 404 -0.81 -25.71 18.71
C ASP A 404 -0.23 -27.12 18.75
N ALA A 405 0.51 -27.52 17.72
CA ALA A 405 1.21 -28.82 17.67
C ALA A 405 2.21 -28.99 18.82
N ILE A 406 2.96 -27.94 19.21
CA ILE A 406 3.84 -27.96 20.38
C ILE A 406 3.03 -28.25 21.65
N THR A 407 1.92 -27.54 21.81
CA THR A 407 1.05 -27.66 22.98
C THR A 407 0.42 -29.06 23.07
N GLU A 408 -0.02 -29.59 21.94
CA GLU A 408 -0.62 -30.95 21.89
C GLU A 408 0.42 -32.05 22.13
N LEU A 409 1.64 -31.93 21.62
CA LEU A 409 2.72 -32.87 21.92
C LEU A 409 3.04 -32.87 23.42
N TYR A 410 3.12 -31.69 24.04
CA TYR A 410 3.34 -31.58 25.48
C TYR A 410 2.23 -32.22 26.30
N LYS A 411 0.96 -31.93 25.97
CA LYS A 411 -0.21 -32.52 26.66
C LYS A 411 -0.24 -34.05 26.58
N LYS A 412 0.16 -34.65 25.46
CA LYS A 412 0.19 -36.11 25.29
C LYS A 412 1.22 -36.81 26.17
N GLU A 413 2.31 -36.14 26.52
CA GLU A 413 3.37 -36.68 27.37
C GLU A 413 3.14 -36.41 28.88
N LEU A 414 2.17 -35.55 29.21
CA LEU A 414 1.82 -35.30 30.60
C LEU A 414 0.97 -36.47 31.16
N PRO A 415 1.29 -36.99 32.35
CA PRO A 415 0.37 -37.90 33.05
C PRO A 415 -0.94 -37.18 33.32
N ALA A 416 -2.06 -37.90 33.15
CA ALA A 416 -3.39 -37.35 33.41
C ALA A 416 -3.50 -36.83 34.83
N LYS A 417 -3.40 -35.51 35.03
CA LYS A 417 -3.73 -34.85 36.28
C LYS A 417 -5.23 -34.61 36.32
N PRO A 418 -5.90 -34.85 37.48
CA PRO A 418 -7.27 -34.43 37.64
C PRO A 418 -7.35 -32.91 37.46
N ALA A 419 -8.35 -32.47 36.70
CA ALA A 419 -8.59 -31.06 36.46
C ALA A 419 -8.85 -30.34 37.77
N SER A 420 -7.91 -29.55 38.26
CA SER A 420 -8.19 -28.51 39.24
C SER A 420 -8.59 -27.27 38.47
N GLU A 421 -9.85 -26.91 38.50
CA GLU A 421 -10.35 -25.63 38.03
C GLU A 421 -9.70 -24.49 38.82
N SER A 422 -8.65 -23.90 38.28
CA SER A 422 -8.13 -22.63 38.80
C SER A 422 -8.75 -21.51 38.00
N THR A 423 -9.79 -20.89 38.51
CA THR A 423 -10.46 -19.70 37.99
C THR A 423 -9.81 -18.38 38.44
N THR A 424 -8.50 -18.31 38.46
CA THR A 424 -7.82 -17.03 38.74
C THR A 424 -7.54 -16.27 37.45
N PRO A 425 -7.88 -14.95 37.37
CA PRO A 425 -7.59 -14.15 36.21
C PRO A 425 -6.09 -14.16 35.89
N GLU A 426 -5.73 -14.19 34.62
CA GLU A 426 -4.36 -14.06 34.14
C GLU A 426 -3.70 -12.79 34.71
N SER A 427 -2.95 -12.93 35.76
CA SER A 427 -2.14 -11.85 36.30
C SER A 427 -0.72 -11.96 35.77
N TRP A 428 -0.39 -11.14 34.76
CA TRP A 428 0.98 -10.86 34.27
C TRP A 428 1.91 -12.09 34.23
N GLY A 429 1.56 -13.09 33.41
CA GLY A 429 2.44 -14.23 33.10
C GLY A 429 2.67 -15.25 34.19
N ARG A 430 2.04 -15.13 35.37
CA ARG A 430 2.23 -16.10 36.47
C ARG A 430 1.58 -17.47 36.22
N ASN A 431 0.64 -17.56 35.28
CA ASN A 431 -0.04 -18.81 34.93
C ASN A 431 0.35 -19.33 33.54
N THR A 432 1.44 -18.82 32.93
CA THR A 432 1.91 -19.34 31.65
C THR A 432 2.55 -20.70 31.83
N THR A 433 2.04 -21.74 31.18
CA THR A 433 2.66 -23.06 31.16
C THR A 433 3.98 -23.00 30.40
N MET A 434 5.09 -23.26 31.07
CA MET A 434 6.41 -23.36 30.46
C MET A 434 6.60 -24.75 29.85
N ILE A 435 6.70 -24.81 28.53
CA ILE A 435 6.88 -26.06 27.78
C ILE A 435 8.38 -26.28 27.53
N PRO A 436 8.93 -27.49 27.79
CA PRO A 436 10.34 -27.80 27.55
C PRO A 436 10.75 -27.61 26.08
N LEU A 437 11.98 -27.11 25.86
CA LEU A 437 12.51 -26.76 24.53
C LEU A 437 12.48 -27.92 23.51
N LYS A 438 12.55 -29.19 23.99
CA LYS A 438 12.47 -30.38 23.10
C LYS A 438 11.21 -30.38 22.22
N TYR A 439 10.09 -29.81 22.69
CA TYR A 439 8.85 -29.76 21.91
C TYR A 439 8.91 -28.68 20.82
N TYR A 440 9.59 -27.56 21.09
CA TYR A 440 9.89 -26.58 20.05
C TYR A 440 10.73 -27.20 18.93
N ASP A 441 11.81 -27.91 19.31
CA ASP A 441 12.73 -28.56 18.36
C ASP A 441 12.01 -29.62 17.50
N SER A 442 11.03 -30.34 18.07
CA SER A 442 10.22 -31.33 17.34
C SER A 442 9.41 -30.73 16.18
N ILE A 443 9.10 -29.44 16.20
CA ILE A 443 8.34 -28.73 15.18
C ILE A 443 9.27 -27.82 14.37
N PHE A 444 9.99 -26.90 15.03
CA PHE A 444 10.75 -25.83 14.37
C PHE A 444 12.21 -26.20 14.02
N LYS A 445 12.56 -27.46 14.14
CA LYS A 445 13.78 -28.06 13.59
C LYS A 445 13.46 -29.35 12.82
N ASN A 446 12.20 -29.66 12.61
CA ASN A 446 11.79 -30.85 11.84
C ASN A 446 11.96 -30.57 10.35
N PRO A 447 12.84 -31.28 9.63
CA PRO A 447 13.10 -31.06 8.20
C PRO A 447 11.85 -31.19 7.33
N VAL A 448 10.87 -32.01 7.73
CA VAL A 448 9.62 -32.23 6.98
C VAL A 448 8.70 -31.00 7.05
N LEU A 449 8.82 -30.16 8.10
CA LEU A 449 7.98 -29.00 8.34
C LEU A 449 8.66 -27.68 7.95
N ARG A 450 9.85 -27.71 7.35
CA ARG A 450 10.53 -26.50 6.93
C ARG A 450 9.83 -25.84 5.73
N ASP A 451 9.99 -24.55 5.61
CA ASP A 451 9.45 -23.79 4.50
C ASP A 451 10.14 -24.17 3.18
N ALA A 452 9.39 -24.19 2.09
CA ALA A 452 9.92 -24.52 0.77
C ALA A 452 10.99 -23.51 0.31
N ARG A 453 12.07 -24.00 -0.30
CA ARG A 453 13.11 -23.18 -0.93
C ARG A 453 12.81 -22.87 -2.40
N ALA A 454 11.95 -23.67 -3.01
CA ALA A 454 11.46 -23.45 -4.37
C ALA A 454 10.16 -24.20 -4.61
N TYR A 455 9.42 -23.77 -5.61
CA TYR A 455 8.25 -24.46 -6.14
C TYR A 455 8.48 -24.81 -7.61
N ILE A 456 8.11 -26.02 -8.01
CA ILE A 456 8.26 -26.49 -9.39
C ILE A 456 6.88 -26.71 -9.99
N LEU A 457 6.59 -26.08 -11.12
CA LEU A 457 5.40 -26.31 -11.94
C LEU A 457 5.81 -27.15 -13.16
N PRO A 458 5.49 -28.46 -13.18
CA PRO A 458 5.88 -29.34 -14.27
C PRO A 458 5.27 -28.94 -15.61
N ALA A 459 6.04 -29.01 -16.70
CA ALA A 459 5.53 -28.68 -18.03
C ALA A 459 4.53 -29.71 -18.61
N ASN A 460 4.49 -30.92 -18.03
CA ASN A 460 3.60 -32.01 -18.46
C ASN A 460 2.32 -32.15 -17.62
N GLN A 461 1.97 -31.13 -16.82
CA GLN A 461 0.70 -31.15 -16.10
C GLN A 461 -0.49 -30.95 -17.06
N ALA A 462 -1.68 -31.46 -16.69
CA ALA A 462 -2.86 -31.51 -17.53
C ALA A 462 -3.32 -30.11 -18.02
N ASP A 463 -3.27 -29.09 -17.15
CA ASP A 463 -3.63 -27.71 -17.50
C ASP A 463 -2.40 -26.77 -17.41
N PHE A 464 -1.49 -26.94 -18.37
CA PHE A 464 -0.30 -26.07 -18.45
C PHE A 464 -0.65 -24.62 -18.87
N ALA A 465 -1.76 -24.41 -19.54
CA ALA A 465 -2.22 -23.06 -19.90
C ALA A 465 -2.57 -22.24 -18.66
N THR A 466 -3.27 -22.85 -17.71
CA THR A 466 -3.58 -22.25 -16.41
C THR A 466 -2.31 -22.03 -15.57
N ALA A 467 -1.40 -22.99 -15.54
CA ALA A 467 -0.10 -22.80 -14.89
C ALA A 467 0.67 -21.60 -15.48
N THR A 468 0.62 -21.42 -16.80
CA THR A 468 1.24 -20.27 -17.46
C THR A 468 0.57 -18.94 -17.07
N ARG A 469 -0.76 -18.88 -16.90
CA ARG A 469 -1.45 -17.68 -16.39
C ARG A 469 -1.00 -17.35 -14.98
N PHE A 470 -0.88 -18.34 -14.11
CA PHE A 470 -0.39 -18.15 -12.74
C PHE A 470 1.05 -17.62 -12.73
N ILE A 471 1.95 -18.20 -13.54
CA ILE A 471 3.32 -17.72 -13.71
C ILE A 471 3.35 -16.27 -14.21
N ASN A 472 2.49 -15.90 -15.16
CA ASN A 472 2.40 -14.53 -15.65
C ASN A 472 1.92 -13.55 -14.58
N ALA A 473 1.02 -13.97 -13.68
CA ALA A 473 0.62 -13.14 -12.53
C ALA A 473 1.82 -12.88 -11.60
N LEU A 474 2.60 -13.91 -11.29
CA LEU A 474 3.82 -13.78 -10.48
C LEU A 474 4.87 -12.86 -11.13
N ILE A 475 5.09 -12.97 -12.45
CA ILE A 475 6.01 -12.09 -13.18
C ILE A 475 5.54 -10.62 -13.11
N ARG A 476 4.24 -10.37 -13.30
CA ARG A 476 3.65 -9.02 -13.21
C ARG A 476 3.78 -8.41 -11.83
N THR A 477 3.77 -9.23 -10.79
CA THR A 477 4.02 -8.81 -9.39
C THR A 477 5.50 -8.84 -9.01
N GLY A 478 6.41 -8.91 -9.99
CA GLY A 478 7.83 -8.71 -9.79
C GLY A 478 8.62 -9.93 -9.32
N ILE A 479 8.05 -11.14 -9.38
CA ILE A 479 8.74 -12.37 -9.03
C ILE A 479 9.60 -12.87 -10.21
N ILE A 480 10.81 -13.30 -9.92
CA ILE A 480 11.73 -13.88 -10.88
C ILE A 480 11.41 -15.36 -11.03
N ILE A 481 11.17 -15.79 -12.27
CA ILE A 481 10.81 -17.15 -12.63
C ILE A 481 11.89 -17.74 -13.51
N HIS A 482 12.32 -18.96 -13.18
CA HIS A 482 13.23 -19.74 -14.01
C HIS A 482 12.45 -20.76 -14.84
N LYS A 483 12.93 -21.03 -16.05
CA LYS A 483 12.37 -22.07 -16.93
C LYS A 483 13.47 -23.10 -17.24
N ALA A 484 13.17 -24.37 -16.98
CA ALA A 484 14.11 -25.46 -17.25
C ALA A 484 14.45 -25.53 -18.75
N ASN A 485 15.74 -25.55 -19.09
CA ASN A 485 16.24 -25.66 -20.47
C ASN A 485 16.52 -27.11 -20.89
N ALA A 486 16.47 -28.06 -19.94
CA ALA A 486 16.61 -29.51 -20.15
C ALA A 486 15.72 -30.25 -19.16
N ASP A 487 15.52 -31.55 -19.37
CA ASP A 487 14.91 -32.44 -18.38
C ASP A 487 15.81 -32.51 -17.15
N PHE A 488 15.23 -32.62 -15.97
CA PHE A 488 15.98 -32.77 -14.72
C PHE A 488 15.25 -33.67 -13.72
N THR A 489 15.97 -34.18 -12.76
CA THR A 489 15.43 -35.00 -11.66
C THR A 489 15.73 -34.32 -10.33
N HIS A 490 14.73 -34.23 -9.47
CA HIS A 490 14.86 -33.71 -8.10
C HIS A 490 14.04 -34.59 -7.15
N GLU A 491 14.64 -35.05 -6.04
CA GLU A 491 14.03 -35.94 -5.04
C GLU A 491 13.30 -37.16 -5.65
N GLY A 492 13.93 -37.79 -6.66
CA GLY A 492 13.39 -38.98 -7.32
C GLY A 492 12.25 -38.72 -8.31
N LYS A 493 11.82 -37.46 -8.49
CA LYS A 493 10.82 -37.06 -9.51
C LYS A 493 11.49 -36.45 -10.72
N SER A 494 11.04 -36.83 -11.92
CA SER A 494 11.52 -36.29 -13.19
C SER A 494 10.62 -35.13 -13.65
N TYR A 495 11.26 -34.06 -14.09
CA TYR A 495 10.60 -32.86 -14.59
C TYR A 495 11.07 -32.60 -16.03
N PRO A 496 10.15 -32.41 -16.98
CA PRO A 496 10.54 -32.18 -18.37
C PRO A 496 11.06 -30.75 -18.56
N LYS A 497 11.85 -30.58 -19.61
CA LYS A 497 12.23 -29.29 -20.17
C LYS A 497 10.97 -28.39 -20.32
N GLY A 498 11.11 -27.11 -19.95
CA GLY A 498 10.01 -26.16 -20.01
C GLY A 498 9.24 -26.04 -18.68
N SER A 499 9.52 -26.87 -17.67
CA SER A 499 8.99 -26.71 -16.32
C SER A 499 9.44 -25.36 -15.73
N TYR A 500 8.55 -24.71 -14.95
CA TYR A 500 8.88 -23.46 -14.26
C TYR A 500 9.36 -23.72 -12.85
N ILE A 501 10.34 -22.94 -12.41
CA ILE A 501 10.91 -23.00 -11.07
C ILE A 501 10.83 -21.61 -10.45
N VAL A 502 10.18 -21.53 -9.29
CA VAL A 502 10.02 -20.30 -8.50
C VAL A 502 10.81 -20.46 -7.22
N LYS A 503 11.99 -19.87 -7.16
CA LYS A 503 12.85 -19.91 -5.98
C LYS A 503 12.35 -18.93 -4.92
N THR A 504 12.48 -19.28 -3.64
CA THR A 504 12.06 -18.41 -2.53
C THR A 504 13.18 -17.50 -2.01
N ASP A 505 14.40 -17.62 -2.54
CA ASP A 505 15.55 -16.77 -2.21
C ASP A 505 15.51 -15.42 -2.96
N GLN A 506 14.36 -14.77 -2.92
CA GLN A 506 14.07 -13.47 -3.53
C GLN A 506 13.54 -12.49 -2.48
N SER A 507 13.72 -11.19 -2.73
CA SER A 507 13.26 -10.14 -1.82
C SER A 507 11.75 -10.20 -1.53
N PHE A 508 10.94 -10.62 -2.50
CA PHE A 508 9.48 -10.74 -2.35
C PHE A 508 9.04 -12.17 -1.98
N ARG A 509 9.87 -12.90 -1.22
CA ARG A 509 9.54 -14.21 -0.67
C ARG A 509 8.17 -14.26 0.02
N PRO A 510 7.73 -13.24 0.80
CA PRO A 510 6.40 -13.26 1.39
C PRO A 510 5.27 -13.43 0.36
N HIS A 511 5.37 -12.75 -0.80
CA HIS A 511 4.39 -12.90 -1.87
C HIS A 511 4.41 -14.32 -2.47
N ILE A 512 5.59 -14.91 -2.65
CA ILE A 512 5.71 -16.29 -3.15
C ILE A 512 5.03 -17.26 -2.19
N LEU A 513 5.35 -17.19 -0.90
CA LEU A 513 4.76 -18.08 0.10
C LEU A 513 3.24 -17.95 0.14
N ASP A 514 2.71 -16.73 0.15
CA ASP A 514 1.27 -16.51 0.19
C ASP A 514 0.55 -17.03 -1.07
N MET A 515 1.19 -16.96 -2.24
CA MET A 515 0.64 -17.45 -3.50
C MET A 515 0.65 -18.97 -3.64
N PHE A 516 1.57 -19.68 -2.95
CA PHE A 516 1.75 -21.12 -3.08
C PHE A 516 1.26 -21.91 -1.87
N GLU A 517 1.36 -21.36 -0.64
CA GLU A 517 1.05 -22.09 0.57
C GLU A 517 -0.42 -21.96 0.98
N PRO A 518 -0.98 -22.98 1.64
CA PRO A 518 -2.29 -22.88 2.27
C PRO A 518 -2.33 -21.77 3.32
N GLN A 519 -3.47 -21.08 3.42
CA GLN A 519 -3.68 -20.06 4.45
C GLN A 519 -3.96 -20.69 5.82
N ASP A 520 -3.22 -20.26 6.84
CA ASP A 520 -3.42 -20.66 8.24
C ASP A 520 -3.85 -19.46 9.09
N HIS A 521 -5.03 -18.92 8.77
CA HIS A 521 -5.60 -17.78 9.48
C HIS A 521 -5.98 -18.18 10.90
N PRO A 522 -5.61 -17.39 11.93
CA PRO A 522 -6.00 -17.69 13.31
C PRO A 522 -7.51 -17.58 13.49
N ASN A 523 -8.03 -18.30 14.48
CA ASN A 523 -9.42 -18.15 14.88
C ASN A 523 -9.61 -16.84 15.65
N ASP A 524 -10.16 -15.82 14.98
CA ASP A 524 -10.43 -14.49 15.52
C ASP A 524 -11.90 -14.25 15.88
N PHE A 525 -12.67 -15.32 16.11
CA PHE A 525 -14.03 -15.23 16.63
C PHE A 525 -14.05 -14.70 18.06
N ASN A 526 -14.85 -13.67 18.31
CA ASN A 526 -15.01 -13.10 19.65
C ASN A 526 -15.78 -14.01 20.61
N THR A 527 -16.65 -14.90 20.10
CA THR A 527 -17.38 -15.93 20.84
C THR A 527 -17.67 -17.13 19.94
N ARG A 528 -18.04 -18.30 20.52
CA ARG A 528 -18.46 -19.49 19.75
C ARG A 528 -19.67 -19.23 18.83
N GLU A 529 -20.46 -18.21 19.11
CA GLU A 529 -21.67 -17.83 18.38
C GLU A 529 -21.47 -16.58 17.49
N ALA A 530 -20.33 -15.87 17.65
CA ALA A 530 -20.03 -14.70 16.86
C ALA A 530 -19.73 -15.10 15.42
N ARG A 531 -20.29 -14.37 14.47
CA ARG A 531 -19.83 -14.45 13.08
C ARG A 531 -18.36 -13.96 13.06
N PRO A 532 -17.47 -14.60 12.24
CA PRO A 532 -16.13 -14.07 12.07
C PRO A 532 -16.23 -12.61 11.65
N PHE A 533 -15.28 -11.78 12.09
CA PHE A 533 -15.10 -10.50 11.42
C PHE A 533 -15.10 -10.78 9.92
N PRO A 534 -15.82 -9.99 9.10
CA PRO A 534 -15.82 -10.24 7.68
C PRO A 534 -14.36 -10.27 7.23
N LEU A 535 -13.84 -11.47 7.02
CA LEU A 535 -12.66 -11.68 6.24
C LEU A 535 -13.02 -11.04 4.91
N THR A 536 -12.48 -9.86 4.65
CA THR A 536 -12.42 -9.38 3.29
C THR A 536 -11.52 -10.36 2.56
N MET A 537 -12.16 -11.54 2.35
CA MET A 537 -11.80 -12.74 1.61
C MET A 537 -10.35 -13.20 1.68
N GLN A 538 -10.18 -14.31 2.33
CA GLN A 538 -9.70 -15.57 1.82
C GLN A 538 -9.23 -15.47 0.38
N LEU A 539 -8.11 -16.09 0.04
CA LEU A 539 -7.95 -16.79 -1.22
C LEU A 539 -6.76 -16.45 -2.11
N ALA A 540 -5.60 -16.10 -1.58
CA ALA A 540 -4.43 -16.34 -2.41
C ALA A 540 -4.09 -17.85 -2.46
N GLY A 541 -4.14 -18.57 -1.34
CA GLY A 541 -3.96 -20.04 -1.32
C GLY A 541 -5.01 -20.86 -2.10
N HIS A 542 -6.15 -20.26 -2.46
CA HIS A 542 -7.17 -20.90 -3.31
C HIS A 542 -6.81 -20.95 -4.81
N TRP A 543 -5.76 -20.32 -5.25
CA TRP A 543 -5.26 -20.50 -6.61
C TRP A 543 -5.01 -21.98 -6.93
N LEU A 544 -4.42 -22.70 -5.99
CA LEU A 544 -4.09 -24.11 -6.15
C LEU A 544 -5.33 -25.00 -6.22
N ILE A 545 -6.35 -24.68 -5.43
CA ILE A 545 -7.62 -25.44 -5.40
C ILE A 545 -8.52 -25.08 -6.59
N LYS A 546 -8.62 -23.78 -6.94
CA LYS A 546 -9.44 -23.33 -8.06
C LYS A 546 -8.90 -23.73 -9.43
N TRP A 547 -7.59 -23.99 -9.53
CA TRP A 547 -6.93 -24.15 -10.80
C TRP A 547 -6.36 -25.56 -11.00
N GLU A 548 -6.62 -26.49 -10.08
CA GLU A 548 -6.15 -27.89 -10.15
C GLU A 548 -4.65 -28.01 -10.54
N LEU A 549 -3.82 -27.04 -10.07
CA LEU A 549 -2.39 -27.05 -10.36
C LEU A 549 -1.69 -28.10 -9.53
N ILE A 550 -0.88 -28.92 -10.17
CA ILE A 550 0.01 -29.84 -9.51
C ILE A 550 1.26 -29.06 -9.11
N LEU A 551 1.44 -28.87 -7.81
CA LEU A 551 2.66 -28.32 -7.23
C LEU A 551 3.48 -29.44 -6.61
N THR A 552 4.77 -29.25 -6.67
CA THR A 552 5.69 -30.07 -5.90
C THR A 552 6.60 -29.13 -5.11
N GLU A 553 6.47 -29.18 -3.79
CA GLU A 553 7.38 -28.49 -2.88
C GLU A 553 8.74 -29.18 -2.91
N HIS A 554 9.81 -28.44 -3.07
CA HIS A 554 11.12 -29.01 -3.09
C HIS A 554 12.18 -28.12 -2.46
N LEU A 555 13.05 -28.78 -1.74
CA LEU A 555 14.27 -28.25 -1.17
C LEU A 555 15.36 -28.33 -2.22
N MET A 556 15.79 -27.19 -2.75
CA MET A 556 17.08 -27.20 -3.45
C MET A 556 18.20 -27.10 -2.42
N MET A 557 19.13 -28.05 -2.44
CA MET A 557 20.40 -27.98 -1.69
C MET A 557 21.31 -26.93 -2.29
#